data_2f43f1744f6733ed14437fa70d473f25
#
_entry.id   2f43f1744f6733ed14437fa70d473f25
#
_cell.length_a   1.000
_cell.length_b   1.000
_cell.length_c   1.000
_cell.angle_alpha   90.00
_cell.angle_beta   90.00
_cell.angle_gamma   90.00
#
_symmetry.space_group_name_H-M   'P 1'
#
loop_
_entity.id
_entity.type
_entity.pdbx_description
1 polymer ?
#
loop_
_entity_poly.entity_id
_entity_poly.type
_entity_poly.pdbx_seq_one_letter_code
_entity_poly.pdbx_strand_id
1 'polypeptide(L)'
;HRSHLNFIPDWSFVPQTLLREHYRCHPRIINFCNQKFYGGDLVIMTRDKGEEDVICAIRTAKGNHSRSHMNQRKIDVIKEEVLPNLSYETDEIGVIAPYNKQVDAVKSALEEDIDVATVHKFQGREKDAIIMTTVDDVITSFSDDPNLLNVAVSRAKSQFYLVVSGNEQPKDCNISDLIAYIEYNNGTVSTSKIHSIFDYLYEQYTDARIAYLKKHKKISEYDSENLTFALLEDILKENINMRHLNIICHLPLYMLIQDYSLLNEEESKYAANINTHIDFLI
;
A
#
# COMPACT_ATOMS: atom_id res chain seq x y z
N HIS A 1 -19.64 45.17 3.56
CA HIS A 1 -19.93 43.77 3.30
C HIS A 1 -19.92 43.51 1.80
N ARG A 2 -18.78 43.08 1.26
CA ARG A 2 -18.69 42.60 -0.13
C ARG A 2 -18.78 41.07 -0.06
N SER A 3 -19.91 40.52 -0.52
CA SER A 3 -20.08 39.10 -0.80
C SER A 3 -19.18 38.75 -1.99
N HIS A 4 -18.12 37.98 -1.74
CA HIS A 4 -17.40 37.30 -2.80
C HIS A 4 -18.29 36.16 -3.29
N LEU A 5 -19.01 36.38 -4.37
CA LEU A 5 -19.59 35.30 -5.19
C LEU A 5 -18.43 34.50 -5.76
N ASN A 6 -18.23 33.30 -5.24
CA ASN A 6 -17.39 32.30 -5.90
C ASN A 6 -18.07 31.94 -7.22
N PHE A 7 -17.57 32.49 -8.30
CA PHE A 7 -17.95 32.13 -9.64
C PHE A 7 -17.33 30.72 -9.89
N ILE A 8 -18.12 29.68 -9.68
CA ILE A 8 -17.78 28.34 -10.16
C ILE A 8 -18.20 28.35 -11.63
N PRO A 9 -17.26 28.30 -12.60
CA PRO A 9 -17.63 28.23 -14.02
C PRO A 9 -18.44 26.96 -14.23
N ASP A 10 -19.62 27.09 -14.82
CA ASP A 10 -20.38 25.94 -15.29
C ASP A 10 -19.66 25.38 -16.53
N TRP A 11 -18.87 24.33 -16.30
CA TRP A 11 -18.06 23.67 -17.32
C TRP A 11 -18.92 22.91 -18.35
N SER A 12 -20.24 22.84 -18.17
CA SER A 12 -21.16 22.17 -19.11
C SER A 12 -21.21 22.83 -20.48
N PHE A 13 -20.79 24.10 -20.61
CA PHE A 13 -20.74 24.85 -21.87
C PHE A 13 -19.37 24.88 -22.55
N VAL A 14 -18.34 24.32 -21.91
CA VAL A 14 -17.01 24.26 -22.53
C VAL A 14 -16.96 23.05 -23.47
N PRO A 15 -16.68 23.22 -24.77
CA PRO A 15 -16.50 22.08 -25.67
C PRO A 15 -15.38 21.19 -25.16
N GLN A 16 -15.70 19.94 -24.85
CA GLN A 16 -14.72 18.95 -24.45
C GLN A 16 -14.34 18.12 -25.67
N THR A 17 -13.06 18.09 -25.99
CA THR A 17 -12.52 17.23 -27.04
C THR A 17 -11.65 16.17 -26.41
N LEU A 18 -12.04 14.92 -26.52
CA LEU A 18 -11.21 13.79 -26.11
C LEU A 18 -10.11 13.58 -27.17
N LEU A 19 -8.84 13.66 -26.73
CA LEU A 19 -7.71 13.23 -27.55
C LEU A 19 -7.69 11.70 -27.58
N ARG A 20 -8.15 11.13 -28.67
CA ARG A 20 -8.35 9.67 -28.77
C ARG A 20 -7.08 8.89 -29.10
N GLU A 21 -6.13 9.50 -29.80
CA GLU A 21 -4.92 8.81 -30.25
C GLU A 21 -3.89 8.72 -29.12
N HIS A 22 -3.44 7.51 -28.87
CA HIS A 22 -2.44 7.21 -27.83
C HIS A 22 -1.18 6.60 -28.46
N TYR A 23 -0.04 7.29 -28.29
CA TYR A 23 1.25 6.97 -28.93
C TYR A 23 2.34 6.49 -27.97
N ARG A 24 2.03 6.37 -26.68
CA ARG A 24 3.07 6.24 -25.64
C ARG A 24 3.20 4.83 -25.07
N CYS A 25 2.16 4.36 -24.41
CA CYS A 25 2.21 3.12 -23.66
C CYS A 25 2.10 1.90 -24.57
N HIS A 26 2.69 0.79 -24.15
CA HIS A 26 2.46 -0.49 -24.78
C HIS A 26 0.95 -0.83 -24.84
N PRO A 27 0.46 -1.46 -25.93
CA PRO A 27 -0.97 -1.72 -26.09
C PRO A 27 -1.61 -2.46 -24.92
N ARG A 28 -0.94 -3.49 -24.35
CA ARG A 28 -1.46 -4.25 -23.22
C ARG A 28 -1.60 -3.42 -21.95
N ILE A 29 -0.78 -2.38 -21.76
CA ILE A 29 -0.87 -1.49 -20.61
C ILE A 29 -2.03 -0.54 -20.75
N ILE A 30 -2.05 0.22 -21.86
CA ILE A 30 -3.06 1.28 -22.04
C ILE A 30 -4.45 0.73 -22.32
N ASN A 31 -4.57 -0.48 -22.82
CA ASN A 31 -5.87 -1.09 -23.10
C ASN A 31 -6.68 -1.36 -21.82
N PHE A 32 -6.03 -1.63 -20.69
CA PHE A 32 -6.71 -1.63 -19.39
C PHE A 32 -7.39 -0.29 -19.12
N CYS A 33 -6.62 0.81 -19.22
CA CYS A 33 -7.17 2.14 -19.01
C CYS A 33 -8.27 2.45 -20.03
N ASN A 34 -8.06 2.07 -21.29
CA ASN A 34 -9.03 2.28 -22.37
C ASN A 34 -10.38 1.64 -22.06
N GLN A 35 -10.37 0.37 -21.69
CA GLN A 35 -11.60 -0.35 -21.35
C GLN A 35 -12.24 0.15 -20.06
N LYS A 36 -11.44 0.40 -19.02
CA LYS A 36 -11.94 0.73 -17.69
C LYS A 36 -12.41 2.17 -17.55
N PHE A 37 -11.69 3.13 -18.14
CA PHE A 37 -11.87 4.56 -17.87
C PHE A 37 -12.30 5.38 -19.10
N TYR A 38 -12.05 4.88 -20.31
CA TYR A 38 -12.33 5.62 -21.57
C TYR A 38 -13.39 4.95 -22.44
N GLY A 39 -14.09 3.92 -21.96
CA GLY A 39 -15.15 3.24 -22.69
C GLY A 39 -14.73 2.58 -24.00
N GLY A 40 -13.44 2.36 -24.21
CA GLY A 40 -12.90 1.81 -25.46
C GLY A 40 -12.61 2.87 -26.54
N ASP A 41 -12.74 4.15 -26.22
CA ASP A 41 -12.66 5.26 -27.20
C ASP A 41 -11.23 5.62 -27.64
N LEU A 42 -10.19 5.13 -26.95
CA LEU A 42 -8.81 5.43 -27.33
C LEU A 42 -8.38 4.60 -28.55
N VAL A 43 -7.77 5.26 -29.50
CA VAL A 43 -7.10 4.65 -30.65
C VAL A 43 -5.63 4.43 -30.29
N ILE A 44 -5.25 3.18 -30.07
CA ILE A 44 -3.89 2.81 -29.65
C ILE A 44 -3.01 2.72 -30.89
N MET A 45 -2.05 3.63 -31.01
CA MET A 45 -1.14 3.76 -32.16
C MET A 45 0.19 3.01 -31.96
N THR A 46 0.48 2.54 -30.75
CA THR A 46 1.63 1.69 -30.44
C THR A 46 1.39 0.24 -30.88
N ARG A 47 2.47 -0.53 -31.04
CA ARG A 47 2.38 -1.93 -31.50
C ARG A 47 2.92 -2.88 -30.44
N ASP A 48 2.20 -3.97 -30.25
CA ASP A 48 2.69 -5.15 -29.53
C ASP A 48 3.58 -5.97 -30.47
N LYS A 49 4.82 -6.23 -30.07
CA LYS A 49 5.78 -7.03 -30.84
C LYS A 49 5.95 -8.43 -30.26
N GLY A 50 5.11 -8.78 -29.28
CA GLY A 50 5.17 -10.05 -28.58
C GLY A 50 6.10 -10.02 -27.35
N GLU A 51 6.32 -8.82 -26.78
CA GLU A 51 7.10 -8.67 -25.54
C GLU A 51 6.43 -9.47 -24.39
N GLU A 52 7.27 -10.15 -23.60
CA GLU A 52 6.85 -10.87 -22.41
C GLU A 52 6.77 -9.92 -21.20
N ASP A 53 6.00 -10.28 -20.20
CA ASP A 53 5.89 -9.58 -18.90
C ASP A 53 5.64 -8.05 -18.97
N VAL A 54 4.89 -7.63 -19.99
CA VAL A 54 4.55 -6.21 -20.21
C VAL A 54 3.73 -5.63 -19.06
N ILE A 55 2.79 -6.42 -18.52
CA ILE A 55 1.95 -6.03 -17.40
C ILE A 55 1.87 -7.19 -16.41
N CYS A 56 2.37 -6.98 -15.20
CA CYS A 56 2.55 -8.02 -14.20
C CYS A 56 2.00 -7.59 -12.85
N ALA A 57 1.68 -8.58 -12.01
CA ALA A 57 1.38 -8.35 -10.60
C ALA A 57 2.14 -9.35 -9.72
N ILE A 58 2.57 -8.90 -8.56
CA ILE A 58 3.15 -9.75 -7.52
C ILE A 58 2.39 -9.56 -6.21
N ARG A 59 1.94 -10.67 -5.63
CA ARG A 59 1.25 -10.70 -4.34
C ARG A 59 2.27 -10.99 -3.25
N THR A 60 2.32 -10.13 -2.23
CA THR A 60 3.16 -10.39 -1.05
C THR A 60 2.57 -11.52 -0.20
N ALA A 61 3.33 -12.04 0.76
CA ALA A 61 2.79 -12.95 1.76
C ALA A 61 1.54 -12.35 2.43
N LYS A 62 0.59 -13.22 2.78
CA LYS A 62 -0.58 -12.81 3.57
C LYS A 62 -0.14 -12.36 4.96
N GLY A 63 -0.81 -11.37 5.51
CA GLY A 63 -0.53 -10.90 6.85
C GLY A 63 -0.89 -9.42 7.03
N ASN A 64 -0.52 -8.88 8.18
CA ASN A 64 -0.73 -7.49 8.55
C ASN A 64 0.62 -6.77 8.55
N HIS A 65 1.04 -6.27 7.39
CA HIS A 65 2.36 -5.70 7.15
C HIS A 65 2.34 -4.17 7.01
N SER A 66 1.16 -3.59 6.75
CA SER A 66 1.01 -2.14 6.62
C SER A 66 0.92 -1.48 7.99
N ARG A 67 1.76 -0.46 8.24
CA ARG A 67 1.73 0.35 9.47
C ARG A 67 1.94 1.82 9.13
N SER A 68 1.04 2.66 9.61
CA SER A 68 1.16 4.13 9.44
C SER A 68 1.41 4.56 7.99
N HIS A 69 0.71 3.96 7.02
CA HIS A 69 0.87 4.24 5.59
C HIS A 69 2.24 3.84 5.00
N MET A 70 2.90 2.87 5.61
CA MET A 70 4.13 2.25 5.13
C MET A 70 4.00 0.72 5.19
N ASN A 71 4.62 0.02 4.24
CA ASN A 71 4.65 -1.44 4.17
C ASN A 71 6.05 -1.88 3.73
N GLN A 72 6.87 -2.28 4.70
CA GLN A 72 8.25 -2.71 4.44
C GLN A 72 8.30 -3.95 3.55
N ARG A 73 7.37 -4.89 3.73
CA ARG A 73 7.30 -6.11 2.91
C ARG A 73 7.21 -5.80 1.42
N LYS A 74 6.42 -4.80 1.05
CA LYS A 74 6.30 -4.40 -0.36
C LYS A 74 7.55 -3.71 -0.88
N ILE A 75 8.29 -3.01 -0.02
CA ILE A 75 9.59 -2.43 -0.36
C ILE A 75 10.61 -3.53 -0.65
N ASP A 76 10.67 -4.54 0.23
CA ASP A 76 11.56 -5.69 0.06
C ASP A 76 11.26 -6.44 -1.24
N VAL A 77 9.97 -6.66 -1.56
CA VAL A 77 9.55 -7.28 -2.82
C VAL A 77 9.97 -6.45 -4.03
N ILE A 78 9.79 -5.13 -3.97
CA ILE A 78 10.25 -4.24 -5.06
C ILE A 78 11.76 -4.40 -5.26
N LYS A 79 12.52 -4.32 -4.17
CA LYS A 79 13.98 -4.35 -4.19
C LYS A 79 14.57 -5.69 -4.61
N GLU A 80 14.03 -6.78 -4.07
CA GLU A 80 14.66 -8.10 -4.19
C GLU A 80 14.05 -8.97 -5.29
N GLU A 81 12.78 -8.73 -5.67
CA GLU A 81 12.09 -9.57 -6.65
C GLU A 81 11.66 -8.82 -7.92
N VAL A 82 11.32 -7.53 -7.87
CA VAL A 82 10.88 -6.80 -9.06
C VAL A 82 12.07 -6.17 -9.78
N LEU A 83 12.84 -5.33 -9.11
CA LEU A 83 13.96 -4.60 -9.73
C LEU A 83 15.01 -5.51 -10.41
N PRO A 84 15.43 -6.64 -9.82
CA PRO A 84 16.41 -7.52 -10.46
C PRO A 84 15.91 -8.19 -11.75
N ASN A 85 14.60 -8.22 -11.96
CA ASN A 85 13.97 -8.79 -13.16
C ASN A 85 13.64 -7.74 -14.23
N LEU A 86 13.90 -6.46 -13.97
CA LEU A 86 13.77 -5.40 -14.97
C LEU A 86 15.05 -5.25 -15.77
N SER A 87 14.89 -5.09 -17.09
CA SER A 87 16.03 -4.90 -18.03
C SER A 87 16.13 -3.44 -18.46
N TYR A 88 16.01 -2.51 -17.50
CA TYR A 88 16.07 -1.06 -17.72
C TYR A 88 17.14 -0.44 -16.83
N GLU A 89 17.69 0.69 -17.27
CA GLU A 89 18.57 1.50 -16.43
C GLU A 89 17.76 2.15 -15.29
N THR A 90 18.41 2.51 -14.19
CA THR A 90 17.72 3.00 -12.98
C THR A 90 16.93 4.28 -13.23
N ASP A 91 17.41 5.17 -14.09
CA ASP A 91 16.74 6.40 -14.48
C ASP A 91 15.53 6.20 -15.40
N GLU A 92 15.38 5.02 -16.01
CA GLU A 92 14.22 4.60 -16.81
C GLU A 92 13.10 3.96 -15.97
N ILE A 93 13.38 3.73 -14.66
CA ILE A 93 12.44 3.10 -13.74
C ILE A 93 11.75 4.15 -12.86
N GLY A 94 10.46 3.96 -12.64
CA GLY A 94 9.69 4.75 -11.69
C GLY A 94 8.94 3.89 -10.70
N VAL A 95 8.89 4.33 -9.43
CA VAL A 95 8.10 3.69 -8.37
C VAL A 95 7.01 4.65 -7.91
N ILE A 96 5.77 4.17 -7.93
CA ILE A 96 4.59 4.95 -7.54
C ILE A 96 3.95 4.34 -6.30
N ALA A 97 3.72 5.16 -5.28
CA ALA A 97 3.01 4.78 -4.07
C ALA A 97 1.91 5.80 -3.72
N PRO A 98 0.82 5.38 -3.06
CA PRO A 98 -0.27 6.30 -2.70
C PRO A 98 0.10 7.28 -1.57
N TYR A 99 1.04 6.92 -0.69
CA TYR A 99 1.36 7.66 0.53
C TYR A 99 2.79 8.19 0.54
N ASN A 100 2.98 9.43 1.04
CA ASN A 100 4.32 10.04 1.14
C ASN A 100 5.27 9.22 2.03
N LYS A 101 4.80 8.66 3.16
CA LYS A 101 5.64 7.81 4.03
C LYS A 101 6.22 6.60 3.29
N GLN A 102 5.42 5.96 2.44
CA GLN A 102 5.91 4.87 1.60
C GLN A 102 6.92 5.36 0.57
N VAL A 103 6.67 6.51 -0.05
CA VAL A 103 7.61 7.13 -1.00
C VAL A 103 8.96 7.39 -0.33
N ASP A 104 8.96 7.97 0.87
CA ASP A 104 10.19 8.28 1.60
C ASP A 104 10.95 7.01 2.01
N ALA A 105 10.22 5.98 2.47
CA ALA A 105 10.80 4.69 2.82
C ALA A 105 11.39 3.96 1.59
N VAL A 106 10.70 3.98 0.45
CA VAL A 106 11.20 3.41 -0.82
C VAL A 106 12.45 4.15 -1.27
N LYS A 107 12.47 5.49 -1.25
CA LYS A 107 13.67 6.29 -1.58
C LYS A 107 14.87 5.96 -0.72
N SER A 108 14.64 5.70 0.56
CA SER A 108 15.72 5.34 1.49
C SER A 108 16.26 3.91 1.26
N ALA A 109 15.48 3.05 0.62
CA ALA A 109 15.81 1.64 0.41
C ALA A 109 16.38 1.34 -0.98
N LEU A 110 16.13 2.20 -1.96
CA LEU A 110 16.53 2.03 -3.35
C LEU A 110 17.68 2.97 -3.74
N GLU A 111 18.22 2.79 -4.94
CA GLU A 111 19.23 3.69 -5.51
C GLU A 111 18.64 5.07 -5.85
N GLU A 112 19.46 6.11 -5.77
CA GLU A 112 19.02 7.51 -5.89
C GLU A 112 18.44 7.86 -7.26
N ASP A 113 18.86 7.19 -8.32
CA ASP A 113 18.46 7.48 -9.70
C ASP A 113 17.04 6.97 -10.03
N ILE A 114 16.48 6.07 -9.22
CA ILE A 114 15.11 5.60 -9.40
C ILE A 114 14.13 6.70 -9.00
N ASP A 115 13.24 7.07 -9.91
CA ASP A 115 12.24 8.12 -9.66
C ASP A 115 11.08 7.61 -8.79
N VAL A 116 11.05 7.95 -7.51
CA VAL A 116 10.02 7.53 -6.56
C VAL A 116 9.14 8.70 -6.18
N ALA A 117 7.83 8.59 -6.40
CA ALA A 117 6.89 9.65 -6.09
C ALA A 117 5.47 9.15 -5.82
N THR A 118 4.62 10.01 -5.26
CA THR A 118 3.18 9.76 -5.25
C THR A 118 2.59 9.95 -6.65
N VAL A 119 1.42 9.35 -6.90
CA VAL A 119 0.73 9.45 -8.19
C VAL A 119 0.59 10.90 -8.66
N HIS A 120 0.19 11.81 -7.76
CA HIS A 120 0.03 13.23 -8.09
C HIS A 120 1.36 13.90 -8.52
N LYS A 121 2.46 13.59 -7.83
CA LYS A 121 3.78 14.11 -8.17
C LYS A 121 4.38 13.45 -9.42
N PHE A 122 3.87 12.28 -9.79
CA PHE A 122 4.26 11.58 -11.00
C PHE A 122 3.48 12.05 -12.24
N GLN A 123 2.45 12.89 -12.04
CA GLN A 123 1.68 13.45 -13.16
C GLN A 123 2.58 14.27 -14.09
N GLY A 124 2.52 14.01 -15.40
CA GLY A 124 3.38 14.63 -16.41
C GLY A 124 4.73 13.94 -16.63
N ARG A 125 5.14 13.00 -15.76
CA ARG A 125 6.33 12.17 -15.95
C ARG A 125 5.95 10.85 -16.61
N GLU A 126 6.94 10.18 -17.19
CA GLU A 126 6.79 8.85 -17.78
C GLU A 126 8.11 8.10 -17.68
N LYS A 127 8.04 6.78 -17.57
CA LYS A 127 9.20 5.89 -17.47
C LYS A 127 8.97 4.66 -18.34
N ASP A 128 10.04 4.00 -18.72
CA ASP A 128 9.94 2.76 -19.49
C ASP A 128 9.32 1.66 -18.62
N ALA A 129 9.75 1.54 -17.37
CA ALA A 129 9.12 0.67 -16.38
C ALA A 129 8.51 1.46 -15.22
N ILE A 130 7.28 1.12 -14.84
CA ILE A 130 6.61 1.64 -13.65
C ILE A 130 6.28 0.48 -12.70
N ILE A 131 6.65 0.66 -11.43
CA ILE A 131 6.27 -0.21 -10.33
C ILE A 131 5.28 0.54 -9.46
N MET A 132 4.07 0.03 -9.32
CA MET A 132 3.06 0.59 -8.42
C MET A 132 2.88 -0.29 -7.19
N THR A 133 2.90 0.29 -6.00
CA THR A 133 2.57 -0.41 -4.74
C THR A 133 1.31 0.16 -4.10
N THR A 134 0.41 -0.71 -3.65
CA THR A 134 -0.83 -0.28 -2.98
C THR A 134 -0.65 0.09 -1.51
N VAL A 135 0.46 -0.29 -0.88
CA VAL A 135 0.78 -0.11 0.55
C VAL A 135 -0.15 -0.89 1.49
N ASP A 136 -1.45 -0.63 1.43
CA ASP A 136 -2.45 -1.22 2.32
C ASP A 136 -2.49 -2.75 2.19
N ASP A 137 -2.77 -3.44 3.31
CA ASP A 137 -2.94 -4.90 3.34
C ASP A 137 -4.31 -5.32 2.80
N VAL A 138 -5.31 -4.49 3.01
CA VAL A 138 -6.62 -4.55 2.33
C VAL A 138 -6.82 -3.21 1.64
N ILE A 139 -7.17 -3.26 0.37
CA ILE A 139 -7.33 -2.07 -0.49
C ILE A 139 -8.42 -1.16 0.07
N THR A 140 -8.09 0.11 0.22
CA THR A 140 -8.97 1.17 0.69
C THR A 140 -9.50 2.00 -0.48
N SER A 141 -10.56 2.77 -0.26
CA SER A 141 -11.10 3.68 -1.28
C SER A 141 -10.08 4.73 -1.75
N PHE A 142 -9.09 5.06 -0.93
CA PHE A 142 -8.02 5.98 -1.30
C PHE A 142 -7.00 5.33 -2.24
N SER A 143 -6.55 4.12 -1.94
CA SER A 143 -5.60 3.39 -2.80
C SER A 143 -6.25 2.85 -4.08
N ASP A 144 -7.59 2.78 -4.13
CA ASP A 144 -8.40 2.31 -5.26
C ASP A 144 -9.02 3.45 -6.09
N ASP A 145 -8.61 4.69 -5.86
CA ASP A 145 -9.15 5.82 -6.64
C ASP A 145 -8.91 5.62 -8.15
N PRO A 146 -9.97 5.62 -8.98
CA PRO A 146 -9.88 5.32 -10.40
C PRO A 146 -8.99 6.30 -11.16
N ASN A 147 -8.94 7.57 -10.75
CA ASN A 147 -8.09 8.57 -11.39
C ASN A 147 -6.63 8.33 -11.06
N LEU A 148 -6.32 7.97 -9.80
CA LEU A 148 -4.96 7.64 -9.39
C LEU A 148 -4.46 6.39 -10.14
N LEU A 149 -5.29 5.36 -10.24
CA LEU A 149 -4.93 4.13 -10.95
C LEU A 149 -4.71 4.38 -12.44
N ASN A 150 -5.62 5.13 -13.09
CA ASN A 150 -5.49 5.50 -14.49
C ASN A 150 -4.18 6.26 -14.76
N VAL A 151 -3.88 7.26 -13.91
CA VAL A 151 -2.61 8.01 -14.01
C VAL A 151 -1.43 7.07 -13.82
N ALA A 152 -1.39 6.25 -12.78
CA ALA A 152 -0.26 5.38 -12.48
C ALA A 152 0.03 4.40 -13.63
N VAL A 153 -0.99 3.68 -14.11
CA VAL A 153 -0.84 2.71 -15.20
C VAL A 153 -0.38 3.39 -16.49
N SER A 154 -0.96 4.54 -16.83
CA SER A 154 -0.62 5.27 -18.06
C SER A 154 0.74 5.98 -18.03
N ARG A 155 1.52 5.90 -16.93
CA ARG A 155 2.92 6.39 -16.86
C ARG A 155 3.94 5.40 -17.41
N ALA A 156 3.58 4.13 -17.52
CA ALA A 156 4.46 3.08 -18.05
C ALA A 156 4.43 3.09 -19.57
N LYS A 157 5.62 3.19 -20.20
CA LYS A 157 5.74 3.09 -21.66
C LYS A 157 5.76 1.63 -22.09
N SER A 158 6.62 0.83 -21.48
CA SER A 158 6.96 -0.52 -21.93
C SER A 158 6.58 -1.61 -20.93
N GLN A 159 6.69 -1.36 -19.62
CA GLN A 159 6.44 -2.37 -18.60
C GLN A 159 5.78 -1.80 -17.34
N PHE A 160 4.81 -2.53 -16.79
CA PHE A 160 4.09 -2.14 -15.57
C PHE A 160 4.04 -3.30 -14.59
N TYR A 161 4.45 -3.06 -13.34
CA TYR A 161 4.38 -4.00 -12.23
C TYR A 161 3.45 -3.47 -11.11
N LEU A 162 2.52 -4.31 -10.67
CA LEU A 162 1.69 -4.05 -9.51
C LEU A 162 2.17 -4.90 -8.32
N VAL A 163 2.56 -4.26 -7.22
CA VAL A 163 2.88 -4.94 -5.96
C VAL A 163 1.72 -4.75 -4.98
N VAL A 164 1.02 -5.85 -4.70
CA VAL A 164 -0.21 -5.88 -3.92
C VAL A 164 -0.12 -6.89 -2.77
N SER A 165 -0.93 -6.73 -1.73
CA SER A 165 -1.02 -7.71 -0.63
C SER A 165 -1.61 -9.05 -1.13
N GLY A 166 -1.13 -10.16 -0.55
CA GLY A 166 -1.72 -11.49 -0.75
C GLY A 166 -3.00 -11.74 0.04
N ASN A 167 -3.43 -10.79 0.89
CA ASN A 167 -4.70 -10.88 1.59
C ASN A 167 -5.87 -10.86 0.62
N GLU A 168 -7.03 -11.39 1.05
CA GLU A 168 -8.26 -11.24 0.29
C GLU A 168 -8.59 -9.75 0.11
N GLN A 169 -8.86 -9.39 -1.13
CA GLN A 169 -9.21 -8.03 -1.51
C GLN A 169 -10.70 -7.91 -1.80
N PRO A 170 -11.30 -6.70 -1.68
CA PRO A 170 -12.66 -6.45 -2.12
C PRO A 170 -12.82 -6.86 -3.60
N LYS A 171 -13.92 -7.56 -3.94
CA LYS A 171 -14.16 -8.02 -5.31
C LYS A 171 -14.47 -6.87 -6.26
N ASP A 172 -15.16 -5.86 -5.75
CA ASP A 172 -15.62 -4.71 -6.53
C ASP A 172 -14.66 -3.52 -6.37
N CYS A 173 -13.36 -3.74 -6.69
CA CYS A 173 -12.38 -2.66 -6.68
C CYS A 173 -11.53 -2.65 -7.97
N ASN A 174 -11.05 -1.46 -8.33
CA ASN A 174 -10.31 -1.23 -9.56
C ASN A 174 -8.99 -2.01 -9.62
N ILE A 175 -8.33 -2.19 -8.47
CA ILE A 175 -7.10 -2.98 -8.36
C ILE A 175 -7.39 -4.47 -8.62
N SER A 176 -8.52 -5.00 -8.12
CA SER A 176 -8.93 -6.39 -8.41
C SER A 176 -9.24 -6.58 -9.90
N ASP A 177 -9.88 -5.58 -10.54
CA ASP A 177 -10.13 -5.59 -11.98
C ASP A 177 -8.82 -5.54 -12.79
N LEU A 178 -7.82 -4.77 -12.31
CA LEU A 178 -6.50 -4.74 -12.95
C LEU A 178 -5.82 -6.11 -12.85
N ILE A 179 -5.87 -6.76 -11.70
CA ILE A 179 -5.30 -8.11 -11.53
C ILE A 179 -6.03 -9.11 -12.45
N ALA A 180 -7.36 -9.08 -12.48
CA ALA A 180 -8.15 -9.93 -13.38
C ALA A 180 -7.84 -9.66 -14.86
N TYR A 181 -7.62 -8.39 -15.24
CA TYR A 181 -7.19 -8.02 -16.57
C TYR A 181 -5.80 -8.59 -16.91
N ILE A 182 -4.84 -8.54 -15.98
CA ILE A 182 -3.51 -9.12 -16.16
C ILE A 182 -3.62 -10.63 -16.39
N GLU A 183 -4.39 -11.34 -15.56
CA GLU A 183 -4.61 -12.79 -15.67
C GLU A 183 -5.31 -13.15 -17.00
N TYR A 184 -6.32 -12.39 -17.39
CA TYR A 184 -7.07 -12.62 -18.63
C TYR A 184 -6.20 -12.45 -19.89
N ASN A 185 -5.27 -11.50 -19.87
CA ASN A 185 -4.38 -11.21 -21.00
C ASN A 185 -3.06 -12.01 -20.95
N ASN A 186 -3.02 -13.11 -20.20
CA ASN A 186 -1.84 -13.96 -20.00
C ASN A 186 -0.62 -13.21 -19.46
N GLY A 187 -0.83 -12.13 -18.71
CA GLY A 187 0.21 -11.47 -17.96
C GLY A 187 0.55 -12.27 -16.70
N THR A 188 1.75 -12.06 -16.17
CA THR A 188 2.25 -12.81 -15.02
C THR A 188 1.67 -12.25 -13.71
N VAL A 189 0.94 -13.10 -12.97
CA VAL A 189 0.55 -12.85 -11.59
C VAL A 189 1.24 -13.87 -10.71
N SER A 190 2.26 -13.43 -9.95
CA SER A 190 3.08 -14.28 -9.11
C SER A 190 2.84 -14.02 -7.62
N THR A 191 3.32 -14.93 -6.80
CA THR A 191 3.39 -14.76 -5.35
C THR A 191 4.84 -14.59 -4.94
N SER A 192 5.11 -13.58 -4.11
CA SER A 192 6.43 -13.29 -3.58
C SER A 192 6.98 -14.48 -2.80
N LYS A 193 8.30 -14.69 -2.92
CA LYS A 193 9.04 -15.69 -2.15
C LYS A 193 9.54 -15.13 -0.81
N ILE A 194 9.38 -13.83 -0.59
CA ILE A 194 9.80 -13.15 0.64
C ILE A 194 8.79 -13.45 1.75
N HIS A 195 9.19 -14.33 2.64
CA HIS A 195 8.43 -14.73 3.83
C HIS A 195 9.29 -14.57 5.08
N SER A 196 8.67 -14.19 6.20
CA SER A 196 9.27 -14.35 7.51
C SER A 196 8.82 -15.68 8.13
N ILE A 197 9.55 -16.16 9.12
CA ILE A 197 9.11 -17.32 9.92
C ILE A 197 7.76 -17.03 10.59
N PHE A 198 7.49 -15.78 10.93
CA PHE A 198 6.21 -15.37 11.51
C PHE A 198 5.07 -15.45 10.52
N ASP A 199 5.28 -15.14 9.24
CA ASP A 199 4.26 -15.28 8.19
C ASP A 199 3.84 -16.75 8.07
N TYR A 200 4.82 -17.66 8.05
CA TYR A 200 4.58 -19.09 7.98
C TYR A 200 3.82 -19.61 9.19
N LEU A 201 4.24 -19.25 10.40
CA LEU A 201 3.54 -19.61 11.64
C LEU A 201 2.14 -19.00 11.69
N TYR A 202 2.01 -17.76 11.22
CA TYR A 202 0.74 -17.03 11.21
C TYR A 202 -0.28 -17.71 10.26
N GLU A 203 0.17 -18.20 9.12
CA GLU A 203 -0.66 -18.93 8.16
C GLU A 203 -1.08 -20.30 8.69
N GLN A 204 -0.14 -21.04 9.27
CA GLN A 204 -0.38 -22.41 9.79
C GLN A 204 -1.43 -22.44 10.91
N TYR A 205 -1.52 -21.41 11.74
CA TYR A 205 -2.44 -21.34 12.88
C TYR A 205 -3.63 -20.38 12.64
N THR A 206 -3.93 -20.02 11.43
CA THR A 206 -4.95 -19.01 11.10
C THR A 206 -6.31 -19.34 11.70
N ASP A 207 -6.83 -20.56 11.53
CA ASP A 207 -8.14 -20.95 12.03
C ASP A 207 -8.19 -20.97 13.57
N ALA A 208 -7.15 -21.51 14.20
CA ALA A 208 -7.05 -21.54 15.65
C ALA A 208 -6.97 -20.13 16.24
N ARG A 209 -6.20 -19.24 15.60
CA ARG A 209 -6.06 -17.83 15.98
C ARG A 209 -7.37 -17.07 15.86
N ILE A 210 -8.07 -17.21 14.73
CA ILE A 210 -9.38 -16.57 14.52
C ILE A 210 -10.38 -17.05 15.55
N ALA A 211 -10.42 -18.36 15.82
CA ALA A 211 -11.31 -18.93 16.84
C ALA A 211 -10.97 -18.45 18.26
N TYR A 212 -9.68 -18.25 18.55
CA TYR A 212 -9.22 -17.70 19.83
C TYR A 212 -9.59 -16.23 19.99
N LEU A 213 -9.28 -15.40 18.98
CA LEU A 213 -9.60 -13.97 18.98
C LEU A 213 -11.11 -13.70 19.10
N LYS A 214 -11.96 -14.51 18.51
CA LYS A 214 -13.44 -14.38 18.64
C LYS A 214 -13.96 -14.52 20.07
N LYS A 215 -13.17 -15.13 20.96
CA LYS A 215 -13.56 -15.32 22.38
C LYS A 215 -13.13 -14.16 23.27
N HIS A 216 -12.31 -13.26 22.76
CA HIS A 216 -11.71 -12.16 23.51
C HIS A 216 -12.16 -10.80 22.99
N LYS A 217 -11.98 -9.78 23.81
CA LYS A 217 -12.32 -8.40 23.45
C LYS A 217 -11.35 -7.87 22.41
N LYS A 218 -11.88 -7.28 21.34
CA LYS A 218 -11.07 -6.53 20.37
C LYS A 218 -10.72 -5.16 20.96
N ILE A 219 -9.42 -4.85 21.07
CA ILE A 219 -8.88 -3.60 21.62
C ILE A 219 -8.18 -2.73 20.57
N SER A 220 -7.78 -3.32 19.44
CA SER A 220 -7.03 -2.67 18.38
C SER A 220 -7.52 -3.11 17.01
N GLU A 221 -7.15 -2.35 15.99
CA GLU A 221 -7.32 -2.75 14.58
C GLU A 221 -6.34 -3.86 14.19
N TYR A 222 -5.24 -4.04 14.91
CA TYR A 222 -4.18 -5.01 14.64
C TYR A 222 -4.40 -6.33 15.39
N ASP A 223 -4.44 -7.43 14.65
CA ASP A 223 -4.63 -8.77 15.22
C ASP A 223 -3.49 -9.18 16.17
N SER A 224 -2.26 -8.71 15.93
CA SER A 224 -1.12 -8.97 16.82
C SER A 224 -1.33 -8.38 18.21
N GLU A 225 -1.85 -7.18 18.31
CA GLU A 225 -2.18 -6.53 19.59
C GLU A 225 -3.35 -7.23 20.27
N ASN A 226 -4.42 -7.55 19.52
CA ASN A 226 -5.54 -8.29 20.05
C ASN A 226 -5.13 -9.68 20.57
N LEU A 227 -4.22 -10.37 19.88
CA LEU A 227 -3.72 -11.67 20.30
C LEU A 227 -2.86 -11.56 21.57
N THR A 228 -1.99 -10.55 21.64
CA THR A 228 -1.15 -10.29 22.83
C THR A 228 -2.03 -9.94 24.03
N PHE A 229 -3.03 -9.10 23.85
CA PHE A 229 -3.99 -8.75 24.92
C PHE A 229 -4.72 -9.99 25.44
N ALA A 230 -5.29 -10.79 24.52
CA ALA A 230 -6.00 -12.02 24.86
C ALA A 230 -5.12 -13.00 25.66
N LEU A 231 -3.87 -13.17 25.24
CA LEU A 231 -2.90 -14.04 25.92
C LEU A 231 -2.58 -13.51 27.33
N LEU A 232 -2.32 -12.21 27.47
CA LEU A 232 -2.06 -11.57 28.76
C LEU A 232 -3.29 -11.70 29.69
N GLU A 233 -4.49 -11.49 29.18
CA GLU A 233 -5.74 -11.63 29.93
C GLU A 233 -5.91 -13.06 30.46
N ASP A 234 -5.65 -14.06 29.65
CA ASP A 234 -5.74 -15.48 30.04
C ASP A 234 -4.68 -15.82 31.10
N ILE A 235 -3.41 -15.37 30.92
CA ILE A 235 -2.35 -15.59 31.91
C ILE A 235 -2.72 -14.97 33.28
N LEU A 236 -3.25 -13.74 33.29
CA LEU A 236 -3.65 -13.10 34.53
C LEU A 236 -4.84 -13.80 35.21
N LYS A 237 -5.78 -14.34 34.43
CA LYS A 237 -6.92 -15.10 34.97
C LYS A 237 -6.52 -16.46 35.51
N GLU A 238 -5.60 -17.16 34.86
CA GLU A 238 -5.16 -18.49 35.24
C GLU A 238 -4.25 -18.47 36.47
N ASN A 239 -3.40 -17.45 36.59
CA ASN A 239 -2.47 -17.35 37.72
C ASN A 239 -3.11 -16.67 38.94
N ILE A 240 -3.33 -17.44 39.99
CA ILE A 240 -3.97 -16.98 41.24
C ILE A 240 -3.26 -15.75 41.82
N ASN A 241 -1.94 -15.71 41.72
CA ASN A 241 -1.10 -14.63 42.29
C ASN A 241 -1.20 -13.33 41.46
N MET A 242 -1.70 -13.40 40.23
CA MET A 242 -1.77 -12.26 39.30
C MET A 242 -3.21 -11.74 39.07
N ARG A 243 -4.22 -12.41 39.62
CA ARG A 243 -5.63 -12.04 39.42
C ARG A 243 -6.01 -10.64 39.88
N HIS A 244 -5.20 -10.01 40.72
CA HIS A 244 -5.40 -8.65 41.17
C HIS A 244 -4.82 -7.59 40.21
N LEU A 245 -4.05 -8.01 39.23
CA LEU A 245 -3.48 -7.12 38.21
C LEU A 245 -4.48 -6.85 37.11
N ASN A 246 -4.37 -5.68 36.49
CA ASN A 246 -5.21 -5.26 35.37
C ASN A 246 -4.30 -4.82 34.20
N ILE A 247 -4.79 -5.04 32.99
CA ILE A 247 -4.08 -4.60 31.78
C ILE A 247 -4.63 -3.23 31.38
N ILE A 248 -3.76 -2.25 31.29
CA ILE A 248 -4.04 -0.94 30.72
C ILE A 248 -3.46 -0.90 29.32
N CYS A 249 -4.32 -0.65 28.30
CA CYS A 249 -3.93 -0.61 26.90
C CYS A 249 -3.70 0.83 26.45
N HIS A 250 -2.73 1.02 25.54
CA HIS A 250 -2.44 2.30 24.87
C HIS A 250 -2.26 3.48 25.82
N LEU A 251 -1.53 3.26 26.94
CA LEU A 251 -1.27 4.31 27.91
C LEU A 251 -0.28 5.32 27.35
N PRO A 252 -0.63 6.61 27.19
CA PRO A 252 0.31 7.63 26.72
C PRO A 252 1.54 7.72 27.62
N LEU A 253 2.73 7.76 27.00
CA LEU A 253 3.99 7.70 27.71
C LEU A 253 4.16 8.88 28.69
N TYR A 254 3.66 10.07 28.32
CA TYR A 254 3.72 11.26 29.18
C TYR A 254 2.98 11.09 30.53
N MET A 255 2.03 10.16 30.63
CA MET A 255 1.30 9.87 31.90
C MET A 255 2.14 9.07 32.89
N LEU A 256 3.17 8.35 32.40
CA LEU A 256 4.06 7.55 33.25
C LEU A 256 5.29 8.31 33.72
N ILE A 257 5.72 9.30 32.94
CA ILE A 257 6.94 10.06 33.25
C ILE A 257 6.57 11.26 34.11
N GLN A 258 6.91 11.17 35.39
CA GLN A 258 6.66 12.23 36.36
C GLN A 258 7.77 13.29 36.39
N ASP A 259 8.98 12.91 36.03
CA ASP A 259 10.15 13.78 36.06
C ASP A 259 10.91 13.79 34.73
N TYR A 260 10.68 14.83 33.94
CA TYR A 260 11.32 15.04 32.65
C TYR A 260 12.78 15.47 32.75
N SER A 261 13.28 15.85 33.95
CA SER A 261 14.68 16.23 34.14
C SER A 261 15.64 15.06 33.97
N LEU A 262 15.14 13.82 34.01
CA LEU A 262 15.89 12.57 33.79
C LEU A 262 16.12 12.26 32.32
N LEU A 263 15.44 12.99 31.40
CA LEU A 263 15.47 12.75 29.99
C LEU A 263 16.28 13.82 29.24
N ASN A 264 16.94 13.42 28.16
CA ASN A 264 17.54 14.37 27.23
C ASN A 264 16.45 15.05 26.37
N GLU A 265 16.86 16.03 25.51
CA GLU A 265 15.90 16.80 24.69
C GLU A 265 15.12 15.94 23.69
N GLU A 266 15.74 14.93 23.08
CA GLU A 266 15.08 14.05 22.11
C GLU A 266 14.12 13.10 22.83
N GLU A 267 14.54 12.51 23.94
CA GLU A 267 13.71 11.65 24.78
C GLU A 267 12.51 12.42 25.33
N SER A 268 12.71 13.67 25.77
CA SER A 268 11.64 14.54 26.27
C SER A 268 10.61 14.84 25.18
N LYS A 269 11.04 15.14 23.95
CA LYS A 269 10.14 15.35 22.81
C LYS A 269 9.37 14.09 22.45
N TYR A 270 10.03 12.93 22.49
CA TYR A 270 9.41 11.64 22.21
C TYR A 270 8.36 11.30 23.29
N ALA A 271 8.72 11.45 24.55
CA ALA A 271 7.85 11.17 25.69
C ALA A 271 6.65 12.10 25.79
N ALA A 272 6.80 13.38 25.42
CA ALA A 272 5.73 14.36 25.41
C ALA A 272 4.77 14.23 24.21
N ASN A 273 5.12 13.43 23.21
CA ASN A 273 4.28 13.23 22.04
C ASN A 273 3.03 12.42 22.41
N ILE A 274 1.85 12.98 22.16
CA ILE A 274 0.56 12.35 22.49
C ILE A 274 0.32 10.99 21.77
N ASN A 275 1.00 10.78 20.64
CA ASN A 275 0.92 9.53 19.88
C ASN A 275 1.90 8.47 20.38
N THR A 276 2.79 8.82 21.32
CA THR A 276 3.72 7.85 21.92
C THR A 276 3.04 7.22 23.12
N HIS A 277 2.83 5.92 23.06
CA HIS A 277 2.16 5.16 24.12
C HIS A 277 2.87 3.82 24.36
N ILE A 278 2.57 3.22 25.50
CA ILE A 278 2.90 1.83 25.81
C ILE A 278 1.68 1.00 25.43
N ASP A 279 1.90 -0.05 24.64
CA ASP A 279 0.83 -0.92 24.17
C ASP A 279 0.12 -1.61 25.32
N PHE A 280 0.87 -2.13 26.29
CA PHE A 280 0.33 -2.82 27.47
C PHE A 280 1.15 -2.45 28.73
N LEU A 281 0.43 -2.07 29.77
CA LEU A 281 0.94 -1.93 31.14
C LEU A 281 0.14 -2.86 32.06
N ILE A 282 0.84 -3.60 32.93
CA ILE A 282 0.25 -4.56 33.87
C ILE A 282 0.55 -4.12 35.30
#